data_5c7b2044cc1509a466454f819ee7c3c6
#
_entry.id   5c7b2044cc1509a466454f819ee7c3c6
#
_cell.length_a   1.000
_cell.length_b   1.000
_cell.length_c   1.000
_cell.angle_alpha   90.00
_cell.angle_beta   90.00
_cell.angle_gamma   90.00
#
_symmetry.space_group_name_H-M   'P 1'
#
loop_
_entity.id
_entity.type
_entity.pdbx_description
1 polymer ?
#
loop_
_entity_poly.entity_id
_entity_poly.type
_entity_poly.pdbx_seq_one_letter_code
_entity_poly.pdbx_strand_id
1 'polypeptide(L)'
;MNSAGGGRERGRRIPQPRDQGESAFAPILAVLVARVRGALAAVLVDAEGEAVDYAGVLDPFVARLAGAHWRIVLNDALAGRAAGRLWLAVGTFQRSYIAWVLPDGYALVVVLTRTAAFARWDRAIQVCIAALASEAGWTGMRQPDWFAVRVTSHADGRPLAVRLNDRLRAVEILGVVANGLGPKERGWRVRLTTGAEATLVREVWGNWYADEPLF
;
A
#
# COMPACT_ATOMS: atom_id res chain seq x y z
N MET A 1 37.75 29.11 7.89
CA MET A 1 37.59 27.63 7.70
C MET A 1 36.12 27.36 7.57
N ASN A 2 35.66 27.23 6.31
CA ASN A 2 34.25 26.99 5.96
C ASN A 2 34.03 25.49 5.81
N SER A 3 33.23 24.89 6.70
CA SER A 3 32.73 23.54 6.55
C SER A 3 31.43 23.58 5.74
N ALA A 4 31.53 23.30 4.45
CA ALA A 4 30.35 23.06 3.61
C ALA A 4 29.73 21.72 3.96
N GLY A 5 28.56 21.75 4.59
CA GLY A 5 27.70 20.61 4.84
C GLY A 5 27.10 20.12 3.53
N GLY A 6 27.69 19.07 2.93
CA GLY A 6 27.14 18.40 1.76
C GLY A 6 25.84 17.68 2.10
N GLY A 7 24.72 18.30 1.82
CA GLY A 7 23.40 17.63 1.81
C GLY A 7 23.42 16.55 0.74
N ARG A 8 23.41 15.27 1.14
CA ARG A 8 23.19 14.15 0.23
C ARG A 8 21.78 14.27 -0.34
N GLU A 9 21.66 14.81 -1.53
CA GLU A 9 20.47 14.66 -2.36
C GLU A 9 20.17 13.16 -2.48
N ARG A 10 19.07 12.73 -1.90
CA ARG A 10 18.54 11.38 -2.11
C ARG A 10 18.08 11.30 -3.56
N GLY A 11 18.94 10.83 -4.43
CA GLY A 11 18.63 10.64 -5.84
C GLY A 11 17.30 9.92 -6.00
N ARG A 12 16.37 10.58 -6.67
CA ARG A 12 15.08 10.02 -7.09
C ARG A 12 15.40 8.85 -8.02
N ARG A 13 15.19 7.62 -7.56
CA ARG A 13 15.40 6.44 -8.40
C ARG A 13 14.45 6.53 -9.59
N ILE A 14 15.00 6.56 -10.79
CA ILE A 14 14.25 6.61 -12.03
C ILE A 14 13.71 5.21 -12.30
N PRO A 15 12.40 5.05 -12.57
CA PRO A 15 11.84 3.78 -12.99
C PRO A 15 12.57 3.24 -14.23
N GLN A 16 12.88 1.96 -14.23
CA GLN A 16 13.44 1.29 -15.39
C GLN A 16 12.38 1.19 -16.51
N PRO A 17 12.79 1.23 -17.79
CA PRO A 17 11.86 1.00 -18.88
C PRO A 17 11.15 -0.35 -18.71
N ARG A 18 9.85 -0.37 -18.95
CA ARG A 18 9.05 -1.60 -18.89
C ARG A 18 9.35 -2.47 -20.11
N ASP A 19 9.35 -3.76 -19.91
CA ASP A 19 9.53 -4.77 -20.97
C ASP A 19 8.21 -5.43 -21.41
N GLN A 20 7.10 -5.02 -20.83
CA GLN A 20 5.74 -5.41 -21.21
C GLN A 20 4.78 -4.21 -21.20
N GLY A 21 3.68 -4.33 -21.94
CA GLY A 21 2.60 -3.34 -21.92
C GLY A 21 1.99 -3.19 -20.53
N GLU A 22 1.53 -1.99 -20.18
CA GLU A 22 0.83 -1.77 -18.93
C GLU A 22 -0.60 -2.31 -19.03
N SER A 23 -1.01 -3.10 -18.03
CA SER A 23 -2.40 -3.47 -17.82
C SER A 23 -3.10 -2.46 -16.89
N ALA A 24 -4.40 -2.64 -16.68
CA ALA A 24 -5.16 -1.85 -15.71
C ALA A 24 -4.66 -2.05 -14.25
N PHE A 25 -3.89 -3.08 -13.97
CA PHE A 25 -3.30 -3.34 -12.65
C PHE A 25 -2.06 -2.48 -12.37
N ALA A 26 -1.31 -2.06 -13.39
CA ALA A 26 -0.08 -1.28 -13.22
C ALA A 26 -0.27 -0.01 -12.36
N PRO A 27 -1.27 0.86 -12.61
CA PRO A 27 -1.48 2.05 -11.80
C PRO A 27 -1.86 1.73 -10.35
N ILE A 28 -2.59 0.63 -10.11
CA ILE A 28 -2.95 0.18 -8.75
C ILE A 28 -1.67 -0.21 -7.98
N LEU A 29 -0.80 -1.00 -8.59
CA LEU A 29 0.48 -1.41 -8.01
C LEU A 29 1.42 -0.20 -7.80
N ALA A 30 1.43 0.76 -8.72
CA ALA A 30 2.22 1.98 -8.60
C ALA A 30 1.79 2.83 -7.38
N VAL A 31 0.48 2.93 -7.13
CA VAL A 31 -0.05 3.60 -5.93
C VAL A 31 0.41 2.90 -4.66
N LEU A 32 0.43 1.57 -4.62
CA LEU A 32 0.94 0.81 -3.48
C LEU A 32 2.42 1.11 -3.24
N VAL A 33 3.26 1.03 -4.28
CA VAL A 33 4.69 1.33 -4.17
C VAL A 33 4.94 2.74 -3.65
N ALA A 34 4.18 3.72 -4.12
CA ALA A 34 4.30 5.12 -3.68
C ALA A 34 3.91 5.32 -2.20
N ARG A 35 2.96 4.54 -1.69
CA ARG A 35 2.48 4.62 -0.30
C ARG A 35 3.36 3.89 0.70
N VAL A 36 3.98 2.79 0.28
CA VAL A 36 4.81 1.95 1.15
C VAL A 36 6.25 2.43 1.14
N ARG A 37 6.68 3.06 2.22
CA ARG A 37 8.07 3.53 2.32
C ARG A 37 9.06 2.37 2.27
N GLY A 38 10.01 2.49 1.35
CA GLY A 38 11.01 1.45 1.12
C GLY A 38 10.53 0.35 0.17
N ALA A 39 9.33 0.45 -0.39
CA ALA A 39 8.94 -0.41 -1.51
C ALA A 39 9.83 -0.12 -2.72
N LEU A 40 10.29 -1.19 -3.33
CA LEU A 40 11.11 -1.19 -4.54
C LEU A 40 10.28 -1.63 -5.73
N ALA A 41 9.36 -2.57 -5.51
CA ALA A 41 8.38 -3.02 -6.50
C ALA A 41 7.16 -3.65 -5.80
N ALA A 42 6.04 -3.66 -6.53
CA ALA A 42 4.89 -4.51 -6.28
C ALA A 42 4.60 -5.30 -7.56
N VAL A 43 4.31 -6.59 -7.40
CA VAL A 43 4.11 -7.53 -8.51
C VAL A 43 2.83 -8.31 -8.25
N LEU A 44 1.95 -8.36 -9.24
CA LEU A 44 0.80 -9.25 -9.27
C LEU A 44 1.19 -10.48 -10.11
N VAL A 45 1.08 -11.66 -9.53
CA VAL A 45 1.36 -12.93 -10.21
C VAL A 45 0.12 -13.83 -10.21
N ASP A 46 -0.01 -14.65 -11.23
CA ASP A 46 -1.07 -15.64 -11.34
C ASP A 46 -0.76 -16.96 -10.60
N ALA A 47 -1.59 -17.96 -10.80
CA ALA A 47 -1.47 -19.27 -10.16
C ALA A 47 -0.19 -20.02 -10.60
N GLU A 48 0.24 -19.81 -11.81
CA GLU A 48 1.42 -20.42 -12.44
C GLU A 48 2.72 -19.72 -12.02
N GLY A 49 2.62 -18.53 -11.43
CA GLY A 49 3.75 -17.69 -11.00
C GLY A 49 4.23 -16.73 -12.08
N GLU A 50 3.45 -16.57 -13.17
CA GLU A 50 3.74 -15.57 -14.17
C GLU A 50 3.32 -14.18 -13.70
N ALA A 51 4.15 -13.19 -14.01
CA ALA A 51 3.83 -11.81 -13.64
C ALA A 51 2.77 -11.23 -14.57
N VAL A 52 1.57 -11.02 -14.03
CA VAL A 52 0.46 -10.35 -14.73
C VAL A 52 0.80 -8.88 -14.94
N ASP A 53 1.28 -8.22 -13.90
CA ASP A 53 1.80 -6.86 -13.99
C ASP A 53 2.70 -6.51 -12.79
N TYR A 54 3.43 -5.43 -12.90
CA TYR A 54 4.32 -4.93 -11.86
C TYR A 54 4.45 -3.40 -11.91
N ALA A 55 4.87 -2.82 -10.79
CA ALA A 55 5.24 -1.41 -10.70
C ALA A 55 6.42 -1.23 -9.74
N GLY A 56 7.19 -0.16 -9.93
CA GLY A 56 8.28 0.22 -9.03
C GLY A 56 9.55 0.63 -9.74
N VAL A 57 10.69 0.52 -9.04
CA VAL A 57 12.00 0.98 -9.50
C VAL A 57 13.00 -0.16 -9.66
N LEU A 58 12.57 -1.40 -9.49
CA LEU A 58 13.39 -2.57 -9.78
C LEU A 58 13.46 -2.80 -11.28
N ASP A 59 14.53 -3.43 -11.68
CA ASP A 59 14.64 -4.03 -13.01
C ASP A 59 13.44 -4.97 -13.25
N PRO A 60 12.78 -4.91 -14.42
CA PRO A 60 11.60 -5.70 -14.74
C PRO A 60 11.78 -7.21 -14.53
N PHE A 61 12.90 -7.74 -15.00
CA PHE A 61 13.21 -9.16 -14.83
C PHE A 61 13.35 -9.54 -13.35
N VAL A 62 14.03 -8.71 -12.56
CA VAL A 62 14.20 -8.95 -11.11
C VAL A 62 12.87 -8.86 -10.37
N ALA A 63 11.97 -7.95 -10.76
CA ALA A 63 10.64 -7.84 -10.17
C ALA A 63 9.81 -9.10 -10.45
N ARG A 64 9.77 -9.55 -11.71
CA ARG A 64 9.02 -10.75 -12.12
C ARG A 64 9.60 -12.02 -11.47
N LEU A 65 10.91 -12.15 -11.44
CA LEU A 65 11.57 -13.29 -10.77
C LEU A 65 11.22 -13.34 -9.27
N ALA A 66 11.16 -12.18 -8.60
CA ALA A 66 10.72 -12.13 -7.21
C ALA A 66 9.26 -12.58 -7.08
N GLY A 67 8.37 -12.14 -7.98
CA GLY A 67 6.98 -12.59 -8.03
C GLY A 67 6.84 -14.10 -8.13
N ALA A 68 7.48 -14.68 -9.14
CA ALA A 68 7.48 -16.14 -9.39
C ALA A 68 8.03 -16.92 -8.19
N HIS A 69 9.17 -16.51 -7.66
CA HIS A 69 9.78 -17.16 -6.50
C HIS A 69 8.84 -17.17 -5.28
N TRP A 70 8.26 -16.03 -4.94
CA TRP A 70 7.38 -15.95 -3.78
C TRP A 70 6.04 -16.64 -4.00
N ARG A 71 5.58 -16.80 -5.24
CA ARG A 71 4.42 -17.62 -5.54
C ARG A 71 4.66 -19.09 -5.18
N ILE A 72 5.84 -19.63 -5.52
CA ILE A 72 6.25 -21.00 -5.12
C ILE A 72 6.26 -21.12 -3.59
N VAL A 73 6.91 -20.19 -2.90
CA VAL A 73 7.00 -20.20 -1.42
C VAL A 73 5.60 -20.15 -0.78
N LEU A 74 4.68 -19.35 -1.33
CA LEU A 74 3.30 -19.30 -0.86
C LEU A 74 2.57 -20.63 -1.08
N ASN A 75 2.76 -21.29 -2.22
CA ASN A 75 2.16 -22.60 -2.49
C ASN A 75 2.64 -23.65 -1.48
N ASP A 76 3.93 -23.69 -1.22
CA ASP A 76 4.50 -24.60 -0.23
C ASP A 76 3.97 -24.32 1.20
N ALA A 77 3.85 -23.03 1.54
CA ALA A 77 3.30 -22.63 2.84
C ALA A 77 1.80 -22.91 2.99
N LEU A 78 1.06 -22.99 1.87
CA LEU A 78 -0.36 -23.36 1.84
C LEU A 78 -0.55 -24.88 1.88
N ALA A 79 0.42 -25.65 1.43
CA ALA A 79 0.35 -27.10 1.44
C ALA A 79 0.16 -27.60 2.89
N GLY A 80 -1.03 -28.17 3.15
CA GLY A 80 -1.39 -28.70 4.47
C GLY A 80 -2.10 -27.71 5.41
N ARG A 81 -2.49 -26.53 4.97
CA ARG A 81 -3.30 -25.58 5.75
C ARG A 81 -4.73 -25.49 5.22
N ALA A 82 -5.71 -25.39 6.13
CA ALA A 82 -7.08 -25.05 5.74
C ALA A 82 -7.11 -23.67 5.10
N ALA A 83 -8.02 -23.50 4.12
CA ALA A 83 -8.20 -22.24 3.39
C ALA A 83 -8.35 -21.06 4.36
N GLY A 84 -7.38 -20.15 4.35
CA GLY A 84 -7.34 -18.96 5.18
C GLY A 84 -6.55 -17.86 4.48
N ARG A 85 -6.63 -16.64 5.00
CA ARG A 85 -5.78 -15.54 4.54
C ARG A 85 -4.32 -15.87 4.87
N LEU A 86 -3.54 -16.21 3.84
CA LEU A 86 -2.10 -16.40 4.00
C LEU A 86 -1.37 -15.17 3.53
N TRP A 87 -0.55 -14.65 4.38
CA TRP A 87 0.47 -13.68 4.02
C TRP A 87 1.79 -14.07 4.69
N LEU A 88 2.88 -13.73 4.04
CA LEU A 88 4.23 -13.97 4.54
C LEU A 88 5.01 -12.67 4.53
N ALA A 89 5.81 -12.44 5.57
CA ALA A 89 6.80 -11.37 5.61
C ALA A 89 8.17 -11.97 5.91
N VAL A 90 9.11 -11.76 5.01
CA VAL A 90 10.46 -12.36 5.11
C VAL A 90 11.52 -11.30 4.86
N GLY A 91 12.50 -11.23 5.76
CA GLY A 91 13.71 -10.43 5.59
C GLY A 91 14.87 -11.29 5.10
N THR A 92 15.59 -10.81 4.10
CA THR A 92 16.86 -11.39 3.65
C THR A 92 18.00 -10.39 3.82
N PHE A 93 19.23 -10.81 3.56
CA PHE A 93 20.39 -9.92 3.62
C PHE A 93 20.32 -8.74 2.64
N GLN A 94 19.62 -8.89 1.53
CA GLN A 94 19.56 -7.88 0.48
C GLN A 94 18.25 -7.09 0.49
N ARG A 95 17.12 -7.75 0.74
CA ARG A 95 15.77 -7.21 0.60
C ARG A 95 14.82 -7.82 1.61
N SER A 96 13.69 -7.18 1.80
CA SER A 96 12.55 -7.75 2.52
C SER A 96 11.39 -7.94 1.54
N TYR A 97 10.52 -8.89 1.85
CA TYR A 97 9.41 -9.27 0.98
C TYR A 97 8.15 -9.44 1.82
N ILE A 98 7.05 -9.05 1.23
CA ILE A 98 5.72 -9.34 1.75
C ILE A 98 4.91 -9.94 0.61
N ALA A 99 4.26 -11.06 0.86
CA ALA A 99 3.48 -11.76 -0.13
C ALA A 99 2.11 -12.12 0.43
N TRP A 100 1.06 -11.86 -0.34
CA TRP A 100 -0.34 -12.17 -0.04
C TRP A 100 -0.92 -13.11 -1.06
N VAL A 101 -1.65 -14.11 -0.60
CA VAL A 101 -2.53 -14.92 -1.47
C VAL A 101 -3.80 -14.14 -1.75
N LEU A 102 -4.17 -14.09 -3.01
CA LEU A 102 -5.38 -13.48 -3.53
C LEU A 102 -6.32 -14.55 -4.10
N PRO A 103 -7.58 -14.21 -4.44
CA PRO A 103 -8.49 -15.14 -5.10
C PRO A 103 -7.94 -15.71 -6.41
N ASP A 104 -8.54 -16.78 -6.87
CA ASP A 104 -8.26 -17.46 -8.15
C ASP A 104 -6.78 -17.82 -8.35
N GLY A 105 -6.09 -18.07 -7.24
CA GLY A 105 -4.68 -18.44 -7.27
C GLY A 105 -3.69 -17.29 -7.47
N TYR A 106 -4.15 -16.04 -7.57
CA TYR A 106 -3.26 -14.89 -7.67
C TYR A 106 -2.47 -14.64 -6.39
N ALA A 107 -1.38 -13.89 -6.50
CA ALA A 107 -0.64 -13.38 -5.35
C ALA A 107 -0.12 -11.96 -5.60
N LEU A 108 -0.13 -11.15 -4.54
CA LEU A 108 0.52 -9.85 -4.50
C LEU A 108 1.86 -9.98 -3.77
N VAL A 109 2.95 -9.61 -4.44
CA VAL A 109 4.30 -9.60 -3.87
C VAL A 109 4.84 -8.18 -3.81
N VAL A 110 5.22 -7.72 -2.62
CA VAL A 110 5.87 -6.41 -2.43
C VAL A 110 7.33 -6.62 -2.07
N VAL A 111 8.21 -6.09 -2.88
CA VAL A 111 9.67 -6.11 -2.65
C VAL A 111 10.09 -4.81 -1.99
N LEU A 112 10.84 -4.93 -0.90
CA LEU A 112 11.19 -3.81 -0.03
C LEU A 112 12.71 -3.70 0.11
N THR A 113 13.17 -2.52 0.49
CA THR A 113 14.56 -2.37 0.94
C THR A 113 14.80 -3.21 2.20
N ARG A 114 16.02 -3.65 2.42
CA ARG A 114 16.42 -4.43 3.60
C ARG A 114 16.03 -3.77 4.93
N THR A 115 16.12 -2.44 5.00
CA THR A 115 15.85 -1.66 6.21
C THR A 115 14.41 -1.19 6.31
N ALA A 116 13.54 -1.57 5.38
CA ALA A 116 12.13 -1.30 5.48
C ALA A 116 11.58 -2.07 6.68
N ALA A 117 11.10 -1.34 7.69
CA ALA A 117 10.47 -1.96 8.83
C ALA A 117 9.19 -2.67 8.38
N PHE A 118 8.92 -3.87 8.91
CA PHE A 118 7.64 -4.57 8.74
C PHE A 118 6.50 -3.88 9.51
N ALA A 119 6.61 -2.59 9.73
CA ALA A 119 5.60 -1.81 10.42
C ALA A 119 4.37 -1.67 9.53
N ARG A 120 3.33 -2.38 9.89
CA ARG A 120 1.91 -2.19 9.59
C ARG A 120 1.61 -1.35 8.33
N TRP A 121 1.90 -1.92 7.16
CA TRP A 121 1.38 -1.38 5.90
C TRP A 121 0.01 -1.97 5.56
N ASP A 122 -0.65 -2.55 6.56
CA ASP A 122 -1.92 -3.26 6.40
C ASP A 122 -2.93 -2.43 5.63
N ARG A 123 -3.03 -1.13 5.93
CA ARG A 123 -4.00 -0.25 5.25
C ARG A 123 -3.67 -0.06 3.76
N ALA A 124 -2.41 0.23 3.43
CA ALA A 124 -2.01 0.43 2.04
C ALA A 124 -2.22 -0.84 1.22
N ILE A 125 -1.94 -2.00 1.81
CA ILE A 125 -2.11 -3.30 1.16
C ILE A 125 -3.59 -3.67 1.04
N GLN A 126 -4.40 -3.47 2.07
CA GLN A 126 -5.84 -3.70 1.99
C GLN A 126 -6.49 -2.84 0.89
N VAL A 127 -6.12 -1.56 0.80
CA VAL A 127 -6.60 -0.67 -0.27
C VAL A 127 -6.16 -1.16 -1.64
N CYS A 128 -4.91 -1.61 -1.78
CA CYS A 128 -4.42 -2.17 -3.04
C CYS A 128 -5.18 -3.45 -3.41
N ILE A 129 -5.33 -4.39 -2.47
CA ILE A 129 -6.06 -5.64 -2.70
C ILE A 129 -7.51 -5.38 -3.09
N ALA A 130 -8.19 -4.42 -2.44
CA ALA A 130 -9.55 -4.05 -2.80
C ALA A 130 -9.64 -3.46 -4.22
N ALA A 131 -8.67 -2.63 -4.61
CA ALA A 131 -8.60 -2.07 -5.97
C ALA A 131 -8.31 -3.16 -7.01
N LEU A 132 -7.39 -4.10 -6.73
CA LEU A 132 -7.12 -5.25 -7.58
C LEU A 132 -8.37 -6.13 -7.74
N ALA A 133 -9.09 -6.38 -6.63
CA ALA A 133 -10.31 -7.17 -6.65
C ALA A 133 -11.41 -6.53 -7.48
N SER A 134 -11.58 -5.22 -7.38
CA SER A 134 -12.53 -4.45 -8.19
C SER A 134 -12.19 -4.52 -9.68
N GLU A 135 -10.91 -4.38 -10.03
CA GLU A 135 -10.44 -4.42 -11.42
C GLU A 135 -10.54 -5.82 -12.01
N ALA A 136 -10.19 -6.84 -11.23
CA ALA A 136 -10.27 -8.24 -11.67
C ALA A 136 -11.68 -8.83 -11.64
N GLY A 137 -12.66 -8.12 -11.04
CA GLY A 137 -14.03 -8.63 -10.86
C GLY A 137 -14.14 -9.75 -9.82
N TRP A 138 -13.18 -9.88 -8.89
CA TRP A 138 -13.23 -10.90 -7.84
C TRP A 138 -14.39 -10.64 -6.89
N THR A 139 -15.27 -11.64 -6.74
CA THR A 139 -16.43 -11.58 -5.85
C THR A 139 -16.11 -12.20 -4.49
N GLY A 140 -16.89 -11.84 -3.47
CA GLY A 140 -16.74 -12.41 -2.12
C GLY A 140 -15.56 -11.88 -1.31
N MET A 141 -14.81 -10.91 -1.83
CA MET A 141 -13.79 -10.22 -1.04
C MET A 141 -14.44 -9.36 0.04
N ARG A 142 -13.90 -9.44 1.26
CA ARG A 142 -14.30 -8.52 2.31
C ARG A 142 -13.96 -7.09 1.90
N GLN A 143 -14.90 -6.17 2.09
CA GLN A 143 -14.65 -4.74 1.94
C GLN A 143 -13.42 -4.35 2.79
N PRO A 144 -12.55 -3.46 2.30
CA PRO A 144 -11.44 -2.98 3.10
C PRO A 144 -11.94 -2.25 4.33
N ASP A 145 -11.28 -2.45 5.46
CA ASP A 145 -11.59 -1.70 6.69
C ASP A 145 -11.12 -0.24 6.59
N TRP A 146 -10.39 0.11 5.52
CA TRP A 146 -9.78 1.42 5.33
C TRP A 146 -9.78 1.85 3.87
N PHE A 147 -10.07 3.12 3.65
CA PHE A 147 -10.10 3.78 2.35
C PHE A 147 -9.02 4.85 2.28
N ALA A 148 -8.22 4.85 1.22
CA ALA A 148 -7.20 5.86 1.02
C ALA A 148 -7.85 7.21 0.68
N VAL A 149 -7.49 8.26 1.42
CA VAL A 149 -8.01 9.61 1.21
C VAL A 149 -6.89 10.63 1.04
N ARG A 150 -7.20 11.74 0.39
CA ARG A 150 -6.32 12.91 0.33
C ARG A 150 -6.84 13.96 1.28
N VAL A 151 -5.99 14.35 2.24
CA VAL A 151 -6.37 15.31 3.30
C VAL A 151 -5.43 16.51 3.22
N THR A 152 -6.00 17.70 3.24
CA THR A 152 -5.27 18.92 3.58
C THR A 152 -5.28 19.07 5.08
N SER A 153 -4.13 19.35 5.68
CA SER A 153 -3.99 19.45 7.13
C SER A 153 -3.40 20.80 7.56
N HIS A 154 -3.70 21.19 8.79
CA HIS A 154 -3.04 22.29 9.48
C HIS A 154 -1.54 22.00 9.70
N ALA A 155 -0.77 23.01 10.08
CA ALA A 155 0.64 22.87 10.39
C ALA A 155 0.93 21.88 11.55
N ASP A 156 0.01 21.75 12.49
CA ASP A 156 0.06 20.79 13.60
C ASP A 156 -0.36 19.37 13.21
N GLY A 157 -0.75 19.18 11.94
CA GLY A 157 -1.13 17.89 11.37
C GLY A 157 -2.59 17.49 11.55
N ARG A 158 -3.45 18.33 12.14
CA ARG A 158 -4.89 18.09 12.21
C ARG A 158 -5.54 18.19 10.83
N PRO A 159 -6.55 17.37 10.50
CA PRO A 159 -7.25 17.47 9.23
C PRO A 159 -8.02 18.79 9.12
N LEU A 160 -7.94 19.42 7.96
CA LEU A 160 -8.67 20.65 7.61
C LEU A 160 -9.77 20.35 6.58
N ALA A 161 -9.43 19.58 5.54
CA ALA A 161 -10.33 19.23 4.47
C ALA A 161 -9.96 17.90 3.83
N VAL A 162 -10.93 17.18 3.31
CA VAL A 162 -10.76 15.95 2.52
C VAL A 162 -11.06 16.25 1.06
N ARG A 163 -10.29 15.70 0.14
CA ARG A 163 -10.55 15.78 -1.30
C ARG A 163 -11.45 14.63 -1.72
N LEU A 164 -12.64 14.96 -2.20
CA LEU A 164 -13.63 14.04 -2.74
C LEU A 164 -13.99 14.48 -4.16
N ASN A 165 -13.89 13.58 -5.14
CA ASN A 165 -14.21 13.87 -6.54
C ASN A 165 -13.63 15.21 -7.02
N ASP A 166 -12.32 15.43 -6.76
CA ASP A 166 -11.56 16.66 -7.04
C ASP A 166 -12.02 17.94 -6.32
N ARG A 167 -12.98 17.86 -5.42
CA ARG A 167 -13.42 18.97 -4.59
C ARG A 167 -12.91 18.82 -3.16
N LEU A 168 -12.45 19.91 -2.58
CA LEU A 168 -12.11 19.98 -1.16
C LEU A 168 -13.40 20.16 -0.34
N ARG A 169 -13.57 19.30 0.65
CA ARG A 169 -14.66 19.37 1.64
C ARG A 169 -14.05 19.61 3.00
N ALA A 170 -14.41 20.70 3.63
CA ALA A 170 -13.99 21.00 4.98
C ALA A 170 -14.49 19.90 5.94
N VAL A 171 -13.72 19.64 6.99
CA VAL A 171 -14.10 18.71 8.04
C VAL A 171 -14.16 19.41 9.39
N GLU A 172 -15.18 19.07 10.17
CA GLU A 172 -15.31 19.40 11.58
C GLU A 172 -14.67 18.28 12.40
N ILE A 173 -13.76 18.59 13.31
CA ILE A 173 -13.16 17.61 14.21
C ILE A 173 -14.08 17.40 15.40
N LEU A 174 -14.62 16.19 15.55
CA LEU A 174 -15.49 15.81 16.66
C LEU A 174 -14.68 15.31 17.86
N GLY A 175 -13.49 14.75 17.63
CA GLY A 175 -12.65 14.23 18.69
C GLY A 175 -11.36 13.59 18.17
N VAL A 176 -10.50 13.23 19.12
CA VAL A 176 -9.24 12.50 18.85
C VAL A 176 -9.46 11.02 19.12
N VAL A 177 -9.00 10.17 18.21
CA VAL A 177 -9.05 8.71 18.34
C VAL A 177 -7.68 8.22 18.80
N ALA A 178 -7.64 7.49 19.91
CA ALA A 178 -6.42 6.94 20.48
C ALA A 178 -6.32 5.40 20.33
N ASN A 179 -7.46 4.71 20.27
CA ASN A 179 -7.52 3.26 20.25
C ASN A 179 -7.40 2.70 18.84
N GLY A 180 -6.78 1.54 18.69
CA GLY A 180 -6.66 0.84 17.41
C GLY A 180 -5.63 1.43 16.43
N LEU A 181 -4.85 2.42 16.88
CA LEU A 181 -3.81 3.06 16.08
C LEU A 181 -2.45 2.40 16.30
N GLY A 182 -1.60 2.47 15.28
CA GLY A 182 -0.21 2.09 15.38
C GLY A 182 0.64 3.14 16.14
N PRO A 183 1.88 2.77 16.51
CA PRO A 183 2.81 3.72 17.12
C PRO A 183 2.99 4.97 16.24
N LYS A 184 2.86 6.16 16.84
CA LYS A 184 3.02 7.46 16.17
C LYS A 184 1.96 7.78 15.10
N GLU A 185 0.94 6.97 14.92
CA GLU A 185 -0.24 7.33 14.14
C GLU A 185 -1.11 8.31 14.92
N ARG A 186 -1.87 9.11 14.20
CA ARG A 186 -2.84 10.05 14.78
C ARG A 186 -4.19 9.85 14.13
N GLY A 187 -5.24 9.79 14.93
CA GLY A 187 -6.62 9.61 14.48
C GLY A 187 -7.55 10.72 14.94
N TRP A 188 -8.53 11.02 14.10
CA TRP A 188 -9.57 12.00 14.40
C TRP A 188 -10.92 11.49 13.94
N ARG A 189 -11.92 11.57 14.82
CA ARG A 189 -13.31 11.45 14.39
C ARG A 189 -13.71 12.79 13.80
N VAL A 190 -14.23 12.76 12.58
CA VAL A 190 -14.60 13.98 11.84
C VAL A 190 -15.99 13.87 11.27
N ARG A 191 -16.61 15.04 11.02
CA ARG A 191 -17.85 15.19 10.26
C ARG A 191 -17.57 16.03 9.02
N LEU A 192 -18.03 15.56 7.87
CA LEU A 192 -17.98 16.31 6.63
C LEU A 192 -19.15 17.29 6.53
N THR A 193 -19.03 18.28 5.64
CA THR A 193 -20.14 19.22 5.35
C THR A 193 -21.40 18.54 4.81
N THR A 194 -21.30 17.29 4.33
CA THR A 194 -22.44 16.45 3.92
C THR A 194 -23.18 15.82 5.09
N GLY A 195 -22.67 15.94 6.31
CA GLY A 195 -23.16 15.26 7.51
C GLY A 195 -22.57 13.87 7.74
N ALA A 196 -21.87 13.31 6.77
CA ALA A 196 -21.19 12.02 6.93
C ALA A 196 -20.06 12.10 7.96
N GLU A 197 -19.96 11.08 8.82
CA GLU A 197 -18.90 10.97 9.82
C GLU A 197 -17.94 9.84 9.47
N ALA A 198 -16.68 10.04 9.78
CA ALA A 198 -15.64 9.01 9.60
C ALA A 198 -14.49 9.21 10.58
N THR A 199 -13.69 8.17 10.77
CA THR A 199 -12.40 8.27 11.44
C THR A 199 -11.31 8.46 10.40
N LEU A 200 -10.62 9.59 10.47
CA LEU A 200 -9.43 9.84 9.66
C LEU A 200 -8.19 9.43 10.44
N VAL A 201 -7.34 8.62 9.83
CA VAL A 201 -6.05 8.23 10.41
C VAL A 201 -4.92 8.73 9.51
N ARG A 202 -3.96 9.40 10.15
CA ARG A 202 -2.70 9.80 9.53
C ARG A 202 -1.59 8.88 9.97
N GLU A 203 -0.97 8.20 9.03
CA GLU A 203 0.23 7.42 9.28
C GLU A 203 1.46 8.31 9.51
N VAL A 204 2.50 7.72 10.08
CA VAL A 204 3.78 8.40 10.36
C VAL A 204 4.38 9.06 9.11
N TRP A 205 4.14 8.47 7.95
CA TRP A 205 4.68 8.91 6.66
C TRP A 205 3.78 9.89 5.90
N GLY A 206 2.66 10.29 6.53
CA GLY A 206 1.77 11.30 5.98
C GLY A 206 0.63 10.75 5.12
N ASN A 207 0.54 9.43 4.90
CA ASN A 207 -0.63 8.85 4.25
C ASN A 207 -1.85 8.99 5.14
N TRP A 208 -3.02 9.20 4.50
CA TRP A 208 -4.28 9.31 5.17
C TRP A 208 -5.26 8.23 4.73
N TYR A 209 -6.03 7.75 5.70
CA TYR A 209 -7.06 6.74 5.49
C TYR A 209 -8.32 7.10 6.27
N ALA A 210 -9.47 6.68 5.75
CA ALA A 210 -10.77 6.77 6.41
C ALA A 210 -11.30 5.34 6.68
N ASP A 211 -12.05 5.16 7.77
CA ASP A 211 -12.73 3.90 8.10
C ASP A 211 -14.03 3.69 7.32
N GLU A 212 -14.51 4.75 6.66
CA GLU A 212 -15.72 4.73 5.84
C GLU A 212 -15.43 5.29 4.45
N PRO A 213 -16.11 4.80 3.39
CA PRO A 213 -16.01 5.40 2.07
C PRO A 213 -16.63 6.81 2.09
N LEU A 214 -15.84 7.80 1.75
CA LEU A 214 -16.25 9.20 1.70
C LEU A 214 -16.63 9.56 0.26
N PHE A 215 -17.88 9.37 -0.14
CA PHE A 215 -18.40 9.68 -1.49
C PHE A 215 -19.15 11.01 -1.53
#